data_221121a6ff3766c0f5606ab1268acb2c
#
_entry.id   221121a6ff3766c0f5606ab1268acb2c
#
_cell.length_a   1.000
_cell.length_b   1.000
_cell.length_c   1.000
_cell.angle_alpha   90.00
_cell.angle_beta   90.00
_cell.angle_gamma   90.00
#
_symmetry.space_group_name_H-M   'P 1'
#
loop_
_entity.id
_entity.type
_entity.pdbx_description
1 polymer ?
#
loop_
_entity_poly.entity_id
_entity_poly.type
_entity_poly.pdbx_seq_one_letter_code
_entity_poly.pdbx_strand_id
1 'polypeptide(L)'
;FRAPKEPKAIARVGKSYLYLEDIANLVPSGTSKKDSIAIVKSFIDRWATQKLLFEASERNISKAKVSEFNELIDQYKVDLYTKAYLEDLVIRQIDTVVTEAQIESYYNTNKQFFKNSSELVKMRYINLVKENPKFANIKAKFSSFTKKDRKELEQQAVKFKSYAFNDSIWVDINQVYEKLPFVNIENKNKYISSGINFDYPDSTTVWLVKVNKVLPKDSPTPLEFLKPTIKQIIINNRKLELINTLEKEITNDAINDNKYEIYK
;
A
#
# COMPACT_ATOMS: atom_id res chain seq x y z
N PHE A 1 -44.21 20.45 -2.51
CA PHE A 1 -43.63 19.31 -3.26
C PHE A 1 -43.22 19.86 -4.62
N ARG A 2 -41.89 19.99 -4.85
CA ARG A 2 -41.36 20.28 -6.18
C ARG A 2 -41.28 18.94 -6.93
N ALA A 3 -41.98 18.82 -8.06
CA ALA A 3 -41.87 17.66 -8.93
C ALA A 3 -40.40 17.43 -9.28
N PRO A 4 -39.89 16.19 -9.29
CA PRO A 4 -38.53 15.91 -9.71
C PRO A 4 -38.32 16.43 -11.15
N LYS A 5 -37.31 17.26 -11.37
CA LYS A 5 -36.92 17.70 -12.70
C LYS A 5 -36.60 16.46 -13.53
N GLU A 6 -37.31 16.27 -14.66
CA GLU A 6 -36.95 15.22 -15.60
C GLU A 6 -35.48 15.36 -16.00
N PRO A 7 -34.70 14.28 -15.98
CA PRO A 7 -33.28 14.31 -16.32
C PRO A 7 -33.09 14.80 -17.77
N LYS A 8 -32.27 15.83 -17.95
CA LYS A 8 -32.04 16.43 -19.29
C LYS A 8 -31.09 15.57 -20.09
N ALA A 9 -31.61 14.85 -21.08
CA ALA A 9 -30.81 14.10 -22.03
C ALA A 9 -30.00 15.06 -22.93
N ILE A 10 -28.73 14.78 -23.12
CA ILE A 10 -27.78 15.54 -23.95
C ILE A 10 -27.35 14.80 -25.21
N ALA A 11 -27.51 13.46 -25.25
CA ALA A 11 -27.29 12.63 -26.42
C ALA A 11 -28.18 11.38 -26.37
N ARG A 12 -28.41 10.75 -27.53
CA ARG A 12 -29.15 9.49 -27.67
C ARG A 12 -28.57 8.62 -28.77
N VAL A 13 -28.48 7.32 -28.52
CA VAL A 13 -28.21 6.28 -29.51
C VAL A 13 -29.25 5.17 -29.29
N GLY A 14 -30.09 4.89 -30.29
CA GLY A 14 -31.17 3.92 -30.17
C GLY A 14 -32.09 4.22 -28.99
N LYS A 15 -32.12 3.30 -28.01
CA LYS A 15 -32.89 3.43 -26.75
C LYS A 15 -32.03 3.94 -25.58
N SER A 16 -30.73 4.13 -25.78
CA SER A 16 -29.82 4.60 -24.73
C SER A 16 -29.73 6.11 -24.74
N TYR A 17 -29.86 6.72 -23.56
CA TYR A 17 -29.74 8.17 -23.38
C TYR A 17 -28.52 8.47 -22.51
N LEU A 18 -27.82 9.56 -22.83
CA LEU A 18 -26.79 10.17 -22.01
C LEU A 18 -27.37 11.43 -21.38
N TYR A 19 -27.28 11.54 -20.06
CA TYR A 19 -27.84 12.65 -19.33
C TYR A 19 -26.76 13.64 -18.88
N LEU A 20 -27.16 14.87 -18.58
CA LEU A 20 -26.25 15.90 -18.11
C LEU A 20 -25.54 15.50 -16.80
N GLU A 21 -26.21 14.72 -15.97
CA GLU A 21 -25.67 14.21 -14.70
C GLU A 21 -24.51 13.23 -14.90
N ASP A 22 -24.54 12.43 -15.98
CA ASP A 22 -23.48 11.46 -16.33
C ASP A 22 -22.14 12.13 -16.63
N ILE A 23 -22.15 13.41 -17.01
CA ILE A 23 -20.95 14.20 -17.35
C ILE A 23 -20.64 15.30 -16.34
N ALA A 24 -21.34 15.36 -15.20
CA ALA A 24 -21.19 16.44 -14.22
C ALA A 24 -19.75 16.63 -13.72
N ASN A 25 -18.98 15.54 -13.60
CA ASN A 25 -17.60 15.55 -13.11
C ASN A 25 -16.56 15.36 -14.24
N LEU A 26 -16.97 15.45 -15.51
CA LEU A 26 -16.08 15.19 -16.65
C LEU A 26 -15.06 16.30 -16.86
N VAL A 27 -15.43 17.53 -16.57
CA VAL A 27 -14.61 18.71 -16.83
C VAL A 27 -13.97 19.19 -15.51
N PRO A 28 -12.62 19.22 -15.39
CA PRO A 28 -11.95 19.72 -14.20
C PRO A 28 -12.27 21.20 -13.94
N SER A 29 -12.30 21.60 -12.68
CA SER A 29 -12.45 23.00 -12.28
C SER A 29 -11.32 23.87 -12.84
N GLY A 30 -11.68 25.04 -13.36
CA GLY A 30 -10.70 25.96 -13.97
C GLY A 30 -10.42 25.74 -15.46
N THR A 31 -11.06 24.74 -16.10
CA THR A 31 -10.95 24.51 -17.54
C THR A 31 -11.59 25.66 -18.35
N SER A 32 -10.92 26.10 -19.44
CA SER A 32 -11.48 27.12 -20.31
C SER A 32 -12.82 26.68 -20.94
N LYS A 33 -13.70 27.63 -21.27
CA LYS A 33 -14.99 27.33 -21.92
C LYS A 33 -14.80 26.56 -23.23
N LYS A 34 -13.78 26.89 -24.01
CA LYS A 34 -13.46 26.24 -25.28
C LYS A 34 -13.05 24.77 -25.07
N ASP A 35 -12.15 24.53 -24.12
CA ASP A 35 -11.66 23.18 -23.80
C ASP A 35 -12.76 22.33 -23.14
N SER A 36 -13.59 22.93 -22.29
CA SER A 36 -14.76 22.26 -21.72
C SER A 36 -15.72 21.73 -22.79
N ILE A 37 -16.02 22.54 -23.80
CA ILE A 37 -16.88 22.12 -24.91
C ILE A 37 -16.22 21.00 -25.70
N ALA A 38 -14.92 21.07 -25.96
CA ALA A 38 -14.19 20.05 -26.70
C ALA A 38 -14.14 18.72 -25.93
N ILE A 39 -13.92 18.74 -24.62
CA ILE A 39 -13.93 17.57 -23.73
C ILE A 39 -15.29 16.90 -23.75
N VAL A 40 -16.37 17.67 -23.52
CA VAL A 40 -17.74 17.16 -23.52
C VAL A 40 -18.11 16.55 -24.87
N LYS A 41 -17.80 17.23 -25.98
CA LYS A 41 -18.05 16.72 -27.32
C LYS A 41 -17.32 15.41 -27.57
N SER A 42 -16.03 15.35 -27.27
CA SER A 42 -15.22 14.14 -27.43
C SER A 42 -15.74 12.97 -26.57
N PHE A 43 -16.27 13.25 -25.38
CA PHE A 43 -16.90 12.23 -24.55
C PHE A 43 -18.20 11.71 -25.18
N ILE A 44 -19.06 12.61 -25.64
CA ILE A 44 -20.35 12.24 -26.28
C ILE A 44 -20.08 11.40 -27.55
N ASP A 45 -19.12 11.80 -28.37
CA ASP A 45 -18.75 11.06 -29.59
C ASP A 45 -18.25 9.65 -29.27
N ARG A 46 -17.39 9.50 -28.26
CA ARG A 46 -16.90 8.19 -27.79
C ARG A 46 -18.04 7.33 -27.23
N TRP A 47 -18.90 7.91 -26.38
CA TRP A 47 -20.03 7.22 -25.80
C TRP A 47 -20.98 6.70 -26.91
N ALA A 48 -21.30 7.56 -27.88
CA ALA A 48 -22.14 7.20 -29.02
C ALA A 48 -21.52 6.08 -29.85
N THR A 49 -20.24 6.19 -30.18
CA THR A 49 -19.50 5.16 -30.93
C THR A 49 -19.49 3.84 -30.18
N GLN A 50 -19.25 3.86 -28.87
CA GLN A 50 -19.27 2.64 -28.04
C GLN A 50 -20.65 1.98 -28.05
N LYS A 51 -21.74 2.76 -27.92
CA LYS A 51 -23.11 2.23 -27.98
C LYS A 51 -23.43 1.61 -29.33
N LEU A 52 -23.06 2.28 -30.44
CA LEU A 52 -23.27 1.77 -31.79
C LEU A 52 -22.46 0.47 -32.06
N LEU A 53 -21.21 0.40 -31.60
CA LEU A 53 -20.39 -0.81 -31.70
C LEU A 53 -20.98 -1.94 -30.85
N PHE A 54 -21.49 -1.65 -29.65
CA PHE A 54 -22.14 -2.65 -28.82
C PHE A 54 -23.40 -3.22 -29.51
N GLU A 55 -24.30 -2.35 -29.99
CA GLU A 55 -25.47 -2.78 -30.74
C GLU A 55 -25.13 -3.57 -32.01
N ALA A 56 -24.04 -3.21 -32.70
CA ALA A 56 -23.55 -3.97 -33.83
C ALA A 56 -23.00 -5.35 -33.42
N SER A 57 -22.28 -5.40 -32.29
CA SER A 57 -21.72 -6.64 -31.75
C SER A 57 -22.79 -7.65 -31.37
N GLU A 58 -23.86 -7.20 -30.69
CA GLU A 58 -25.00 -8.07 -30.34
C GLU A 58 -25.64 -8.77 -31.55
N ARG A 59 -25.64 -8.11 -32.70
CA ARG A 59 -26.19 -8.68 -33.96
C ARG A 59 -25.22 -9.60 -34.70
N ASN A 60 -23.91 -9.41 -34.51
CA ASN A 60 -22.88 -10.08 -35.32
C ASN A 60 -22.10 -11.17 -34.56
N ILE A 61 -22.15 -11.18 -33.24
CA ILE A 61 -21.54 -12.24 -32.44
C ILE A 61 -22.40 -13.50 -32.50
N SER A 62 -21.76 -14.66 -32.59
CA SER A 62 -22.47 -15.94 -32.64
C SER A 62 -23.20 -16.20 -31.31
N LYS A 63 -24.36 -16.88 -31.41
CA LYS A 63 -25.15 -17.26 -30.23
C LYS A 63 -24.33 -18.03 -29.17
N ALA A 64 -23.41 -18.90 -29.61
CA ALA A 64 -22.55 -19.65 -28.74
C ALA A 64 -21.65 -18.72 -27.89
N LYS A 65 -21.04 -17.69 -28.54
CA LYS A 65 -20.24 -16.69 -27.83
C LYS A 65 -21.07 -15.79 -26.88
N VAL A 66 -22.29 -15.46 -27.28
CA VAL A 66 -23.20 -14.71 -26.39
C VAL A 66 -23.52 -15.51 -25.14
N SER A 67 -23.80 -16.84 -25.29
CA SER A 67 -24.02 -17.73 -24.15
C SER A 67 -22.79 -17.77 -23.22
N GLU A 68 -21.61 -18.00 -23.78
CA GLU A 68 -20.34 -17.99 -23.05
C GLU A 68 -20.12 -16.68 -22.28
N PHE A 69 -20.37 -15.53 -22.92
CA PHE A 69 -20.20 -14.24 -22.27
C PHE A 69 -21.22 -14.01 -21.15
N ASN A 70 -22.45 -14.44 -21.33
CA ASN A 70 -23.48 -14.34 -20.28
C ASN A 70 -23.11 -15.21 -19.08
N GLU A 71 -22.61 -16.44 -19.28
CA GLU A 71 -22.12 -17.29 -18.20
C GLU A 71 -20.98 -16.63 -17.42
N LEU A 72 -20.00 -16.01 -18.14
CA LEU A 72 -18.91 -15.26 -17.51
C LEU A 72 -19.39 -14.03 -16.73
N ILE A 73 -20.38 -13.30 -17.27
CA ILE A 73 -20.98 -12.13 -16.61
C ILE A 73 -21.72 -12.56 -15.33
N ASP A 74 -22.50 -13.63 -15.40
CA ASP A 74 -23.24 -14.15 -14.27
C ASP A 74 -22.29 -14.66 -13.18
N GLN A 75 -21.25 -15.40 -13.55
CA GLN A 75 -20.21 -15.83 -12.61
C GLN A 75 -19.51 -14.64 -11.95
N TYR A 76 -19.10 -13.65 -12.74
CA TYR A 76 -18.44 -12.45 -12.23
C TYR A 76 -19.33 -11.65 -11.28
N LYS A 77 -20.64 -11.59 -11.60
CA LYS A 77 -21.62 -10.96 -10.70
C LYS A 77 -21.70 -11.70 -9.37
N VAL A 78 -21.80 -13.03 -9.39
CA VAL A 78 -21.80 -13.85 -8.16
C VAL A 78 -20.55 -13.60 -7.35
N ASP A 79 -19.36 -13.64 -7.98
CA ASP A 79 -18.07 -13.42 -7.31
C ASP A 79 -17.98 -12.05 -6.65
N LEU A 80 -18.42 -10.98 -7.35
CA LEU A 80 -18.41 -9.62 -6.81
C LEU A 80 -19.33 -9.47 -5.59
N TYR A 81 -20.55 -9.97 -5.69
CA TYR A 81 -21.54 -9.86 -4.61
C TYR A 81 -21.11 -10.70 -3.39
N THR A 82 -20.67 -11.93 -3.61
CA THR A 82 -20.21 -12.84 -2.56
C THR A 82 -18.97 -12.23 -1.85
N LYS A 83 -18.00 -11.76 -2.62
CA LYS A 83 -16.82 -11.12 -2.07
C LYS A 83 -17.16 -9.90 -1.22
N ALA A 84 -18.00 -9.00 -1.75
CA ALA A 84 -18.40 -7.78 -1.03
C ALA A 84 -19.13 -8.12 0.27
N TYR A 85 -20.03 -9.10 0.23
CA TYR A 85 -20.77 -9.56 1.41
C TYR A 85 -19.84 -10.16 2.48
N LEU A 86 -18.93 -11.08 2.08
CA LEU A 86 -17.97 -11.65 3.00
C LEU A 86 -17.00 -10.61 3.58
N GLU A 87 -16.56 -9.65 2.77
CA GLU A 87 -15.72 -8.54 3.25
C GLU A 87 -16.43 -7.70 4.31
N ASP A 88 -17.70 -7.37 4.11
CA ASP A 88 -18.51 -6.64 5.09
C ASP A 88 -18.71 -7.43 6.39
N LEU A 89 -18.96 -8.73 6.31
CA LEU A 89 -19.08 -9.58 7.49
C LEU A 89 -17.76 -9.66 8.26
N VAL A 90 -16.65 -9.84 7.53
CA VAL A 90 -15.31 -9.90 8.13
C VAL A 90 -14.98 -8.59 8.83
N ILE A 91 -15.21 -7.44 8.21
CA ILE A 91 -14.93 -6.13 8.83
C ILE A 91 -15.67 -5.96 10.17
N ARG A 92 -16.88 -6.50 10.27
CA ARG A 92 -17.71 -6.39 11.51
C ARG A 92 -17.29 -7.35 12.62
N GLN A 93 -16.69 -8.48 12.29
CA GLN A 93 -16.48 -9.59 13.24
C GLN A 93 -15.02 -9.90 13.53
N ILE A 94 -14.09 -9.47 12.66
CA ILE A 94 -12.69 -9.81 12.81
C ILE A 94 -12.06 -9.15 14.04
N ASP A 95 -11.39 -9.96 14.88
CA ASP A 95 -10.51 -9.43 15.92
C ASP A 95 -9.15 -9.02 15.32
N THR A 96 -8.88 -7.72 15.29
CA THR A 96 -7.62 -7.13 14.79
C THR A 96 -6.60 -6.87 15.90
N VAL A 97 -6.95 -7.16 17.16
CA VAL A 97 -6.04 -7.02 18.29
C VAL A 97 -5.09 -8.21 18.33
N VAL A 98 -3.81 -7.96 18.12
CA VAL A 98 -2.77 -8.99 18.19
C VAL A 98 -1.81 -8.62 19.32
N THR A 99 -1.65 -9.51 20.28
CA THR A 99 -0.78 -9.31 21.44
C THR A 99 0.68 -9.60 21.10
N GLU A 100 1.60 -9.04 21.87
CA GLU A 100 3.04 -9.34 21.75
C GLU A 100 3.31 -10.85 21.92
N ALA A 101 2.64 -11.51 22.86
CA ALA A 101 2.78 -12.96 23.07
C ALA A 101 2.38 -13.79 21.83
N GLN A 102 1.35 -13.36 21.10
CA GLN A 102 0.95 -14.03 19.84
C GLN A 102 1.99 -13.81 18.75
N ILE A 103 2.55 -12.62 18.65
CA ILE A 103 3.62 -12.30 17.69
C ILE A 103 4.86 -13.14 18.00
N GLU A 104 5.28 -13.22 19.26
CA GLU A 104 6.43 -14.00 19.69
C GLU A 104 6.23 -15.52 19.46
N SER A 105 5.04 -16.02 19.79
CA SER A 105 4.69 -17.42 19.56
C SER A 105 4.74 -17.77 18.08
N TYR A 106 4.13 -16.93 17.22
CA TYR A 106 4.14 -17.11 15.77
C TYR A 106 5.58 -17.08 15.21
N TYR A 107 6.38 -16.11 15.64
CA TYR A 107 7.78 -16.02 15.24
C TYR A 107 8.56 -17.27 15.62
N ASN A 108 8.47 -17.72 16.86
CA ASN A 108 9.24 -18.87 17.36
C ASN A 108 8.87 -20.16 16.62
N THR A 109 7.59 -20.37 16.33
CA THR A 109 7.10 -21.54 15.59
C THR A 109 7.56 -21.52 14.13
N ASN A 110 7.71 -20.35 13.51
CA ASN A 110 8.00 -20.20 12.09
C ASN A 110 9.40 -19.64 11.80
N LYS A 111 10.27 -19.56 12.80
CA LYS A 111 11.58 -18.90 12.72
C LYS A 111 12.45 -19.37 11.55
N GLN A 112 12.39 -20.64 11.18
CA GLN A 112 13.15 -21.22 10.07
C GLN A 112 12.77 -20.64 8.71
N PHE A 113 11.58 -20.06 8.57
CA PHE A 113 11.10 -19.44 7.33
C PHE A 113 11.42 -17.95 7.26
N PHE A 114 11.79 -17.33 8.37
CA PHE A 114 12.09 -15.89 8.42
C PHE A 114 13.57 -15.63 8.19
N LYS A 115 13.92 -15.51 6.91
CA LYS A 115 15.25 -15.06 6.47
C LYS A 115 15.14 -13.72 5.75
N ASN A 116 16.10 -12.82 6.01
CA ASN A 116 16.06 -11.52 5.31
C ASN A 116 16.38 -11.71 3.83
N SER A 117 15.56 -11.09 2.99
CA SER A 117 15.79 -11.04 1.53
C SER A 117 16.91 -10.08 1.12
N SER A 118 17.28 -9.17 2.04
CA SER A 118 18.32 -8.14 1.86
C SER A 118 19.12 -7.96 3.15
N GLU A 119 20.18 -7.19 3.12
CA GLU A 119 20.91 -6.79 4.33
C GLU A 119 20.05 -5.85 5.18
N LEU A 120 20.08 -6.02 6.52
CA LEU A 120 19.46 -5.13 7.48
C LEU A 120 20.52 -4.35 8.25
N VAL A 121 20.26 -3.08 8.50
CA VAL A 121 21.22 -2.16 9.10
C VAL A 121 20.59 -1.44 10.28
N LYS A 122 21.29 -1.35 11.41
CA LYS A 122 21.00 -0.42 12.51
C LYS A 122 21.96 0.75 12.41
N MET A 123 21.44 1.94 12.13
CA MET A 123 22.27 3.13 11.93
C MET A 123 21.60 4.41 12.37
N ARG A 124 22.42 5.44 12.58
CA ARG A 124 21.99 6.83 12.72
C ARG A 124 22.78 7.74 11.82
N TYR A 125 22.22 8.86 11.43
CA TYR A 125 22.93 9.87 10.62
C TYR A 125 22.40 11.27 10.85
N ILE A 126 23.22 12.26 10.53
CA ILE A 126 22.88 13.68 10.40
C ILE A 126 23.48 14.19 9.10
N ASN A 127 22.71 14.94 8.32
CA ASN A 127 23.20 15.77 7.22
C ASN A 127 23.06 17.25 7.61
N LEU A 128 24.17 17.97 7.63
CA LEU A 128 24.18 19.39 8.02
C LEU A 128 25.10 20.19 7.09
N VAL A 129 24.95 21.53 7.08
CA VAL A 129 25.77 22.43 6.29
C VAL A 129 27.22 22.44 6.81
N LYS A 130 28.21 22.45 5.93
CA LYS A 130 29.66 22.42 6.28
C LYS A 130 30.07 23.56 7.23
N GLU A 131 29.62 24.76 6.93
CA GLU A 131 29.97 25.97 7.69
C GLU A 131 29.12 26.13 8.97
N ASN A 132 28.53 25.06 9.50
CA ASN A 132 27.78 25.15 10.74
C ASN A 132 28.72 25.51 11.92
N PRO A 133 28.54 26.66 12.58
CA PRO A 133 29.45 27.11 13.65
C PRO A 133 29.47 26.16 14.86
N LYS A 134 28.46 25.28 15.00
CA LYS A 134 28.36 24.29 16.05
C LYS A 134 28.80 22.87 15.60
N PHE A 135 29.41 22.73 14.43
CA PHE A 135 29.76 21.43 13.85
C PHE A 135 30.52 20.53 14.81
N ALA A 136 31.61 21.03 15.43
CA ALA A 136 32.42 20.27 16.39
C ALA A 136 31.61 19.76 17.59
N ASN A 137 30.70 20.60 18.12
CA ASN A 137 29.83 20.22 19.22
C ASN A 137 28.79 19.18 18.81
N ILE A 138 28.16 19.36 17.61
CA ILE A 138 27.21 18.40 17.05
C ILE A 138 27.89 17.05 16.82
N LYS A 139 29.09 17.04 16.23
CA LYS A 139 29.86 15.82 15.99
C LYS A 139 30.22 15.10 17.28
N ALA A 140 30.67 15.82 18.31
CA ALA A 140 30.96 15.24 19.63
C ALA A 140 29.73 14.56 20.24
N LYS A 141 28.57 15.25 20.24
CA LYS A 141 27.30 14.70 20.74
C LYS A 141 26.77 13.54 19.89
N PHE A 142 26.96 13.59 18.59
CA PHE A 142 26.61 12.50 17.68
C PHE A 142 27.44 11.25 17.95
N SER A 143 28.71 11.41 18.30
CA SER A 143 29.64 10.31 18.63
C SER A 143 29.32 9.69 19.99
N SER A 144 29.19 10.50 21.06
CA SER A 144 28.88 10.04 22.43
C SER A 144 27.45 9.51 22.56
N PHE A 145 26.50 10.16 21.94
CA PHE A 145 25.08 9.81 21.79
C PHE A 145 24.40 9.31 23.06
N THR A 146 24.73 9.94 24.20
CA THR A 146 24.04 9.70 25.47
C THR A 146 22.57 10.15 25.37
N LYS A 147 21.72 9.75 26.31
CA LYS A 147 20.32 10.23 26.37
C LYS A 147 20.22 11.77 26.35
N LYS A 148 21.19 12.45 27.01
CA LYS A 148 21.27 13.91 27.04
C LYS A 148 21.66 14.46 25.66
N ASP A 149 22.70 13.89 25.05
CA ASP A 149 23.19 14.32 23.73
C ASP A 149 22.12 14.15 22.67
N ARG A 150 21.43 13.00 22.67
CA ARG A 150 20.32 12.74 21.76
C ARG A 150 19.23 13.80 21.87
N LYS A 151 18.78 14.13 23.11
CA LYS A 151 17.78 15.17 23.33
C LYS A 151 18.23 16.54 22.84
N GLU A 152 19.50 16.89 23.05
CA GLU A 152 20.08 18.16 22.60
C GLU A 152 20.23 18.20 21.06
N LEU A 153 20.54 17.07 20.39
CA LEU A 153 20.55 16.95 18.94
C LEU A 153 19.12 17.06 18.36
N GLU A 154 18.14 16.40 18.98
CA GLU A 154 16.73 16.50 18.60
C GLU A 154 16.20 17.94 18.67
N GLN A 155 16.59 18.71 19.69
CA GLN A 155 16.25 20.15 19.78
C GLN A 155 16.87 21.00 18.66
N GLN A 156 17.97 20.55 18.07
CA GLN A 156 18.65 21.22 16.96
C GLN A 156 18.24 20.69 15.58
N ALA A 157 17.36 19.69 15.53
CA ALA A 157 17.02 18.95 14.32
C ALA A 157 16.50 19.82 13.16
N VAL A 158 15.84 20.95 13.48
CA VAL A 158 15.39 21.94 12.48
C VAL A 158 16.55 22.52 11.64
N LYS A 159 17.79 22.47 12.14
CA LYS A 159 18.99 22.95 11.46
C LYS A 159 19.66 21.89 10.58
N PHE A 160 19.19 20.65 10.63
CA PHE A 160 19.72 19.56 9.82
C PHE A 160 18.92 19.45 8.53
N LYS A 161 19.59 19.16 7.42
CA LYS A 161 18.92 18.89 6.15
C LYS A 161 18.15 17.57 6.19
N SER A 162 18.74 16.56 6.84
CA SER A 162 18.08 15.29 7.14
C SER A 162 18.79 14.61 8.32
N TYR A 163 18.07 13.74 9.01
CA TYR A 163 18.63 12.99 10.14
C TYR A 163 17.79 11.76 10.45
N ALA A 164 18.41 10.79 11.11
CA ALA A 164 17.76 9.68 11.79
C ALA A 164 18.52 9.37 13.08
N PHE A 165 17.82 9.40 14.23
CA PHE A 165 18.41 9.17 15.54
C PHE A 165 18.01 7.83 16.17
N ASN A 166 17.08 7.11 15.57
CA ASN A 166 16.69 5.81 16.09
C ASN A 166 17.56 4.70 15.49
N ASP A 167 18.72 4.50 16.06
CA ASP A 167 19.70 3.49 15.66
C ASP A 167 19.50 2.13 16.34
N SER A 168 18.37 1.94 17.02
CA SER A 168 17.96 0.66 17.62
C SER A 168 17.06 -0.17 16.71
N ILE A 169 16.43 0.44 15.69
CA ILE A 169 15.59 -0.26 14.71
C ILE A 169 16.40 -0.77 13.54
N TRP A 170 15.97 -1.91 12.99
CA TRP A 170 16.50 -2.42 11.75
C TRP A 170 15.83 -1.71 10.56
N VAL A 171 16.62 -1.35 9.57
CA VAL A 171 16.18 -0.80 8.28
C VAL A 171 16.76 -1.64 7.15
N ASP A 172 16.03 -1.77 6.07
CA ASP A 172 16.49 -2.46 4.86
C ASP A 172 17.59 -1.65 4.17
N ILE A 173 18.60 -2.32 3.61
CA ILE A 173 19.72 -1.67 2.91
C ILE A 173 19.24 -0.78 1.75
N ASN A 174 18.15 -1.11 1.08
CA ASN A 174 17.59 -0.29 0.02
C ASN A 174 17.11 1.07 0.55
N GLN A 175 16.54 1.11 1.77
CA GLN A 175 16.20 2.37 2.42
C GLN A 175 17.44 3.19 2.79
N VAL A 176 18.57 2.53 3.09
CA VAL A 176 19.85 3.20 3.33
C VAL A 176 20.33 3.89 2.05
N TYR A 177 20.24 3.24 0.88
CA TYR A 177 20.61 3.85 -0.41
C TYR A 177 19.76 5.07 -0.74
N GLU A 178 18.48 5.05 -0.41
CA GLU A 178 17.60 6.22 -0.59
C GLU A 178 17.96 7.39 0.34
N LYS A 179 18.41 7.09 1.56
CA LYS A 179 18.72 8.10 2.58
C LYS A 179 20.15 8.63 2.50
N LEU A 180 21.10 7.81 2.08
CA LEU A 180 22.51 8.15 1.92
C LEU A 180 22.90 8.05 0.43
N PRO A 181 22.64 9.10 -0.37
CA PRO A 181 22.78 9.03 -1.84
C PRO A 181 24.20 8.75 -2.35
N PHE A 182 25.21 8.86 -1.50
CA PHE A 182 26.59 8.51 -1.80
C PHE A 182 26.90 7.02 -1.56
N VAL A 183 25.97 6.24 -1.00
CA VAL A 183 26.08 4.80 -0.78
C VAL A 183 25.25 4.08 -1.83
N ASN A 184 25.85 3.09 -2.49
CA ASN A 184 25.19 2.25 -3.48
C ASN A 184 25.68 0.79 -3.38
N ILE A 185 25.17 -0.08 -4.24
CA ILE A 185 25.52 -1.52 -4.25
C ILE A 185 27.01 -1.76 -4.41
N GLU A 186 27.71 -0.95 -5.22
CA GLU A 186 29.12 -1.14 -5.56
C GLU A 186 30.05 -0.73 -4.41
N ASN A 187 29.69 0.34 -3.69
CA ASN A 187 30.54 0.92 -2.65
C ASN A 187 30.07 0.66 -1.21
N LYS A 188 28.97 -0.05 -1.02
CA LYS A 188 28.36 -0.28 0.30
C LYS A 188 29.34 -0.84 1.34
N ASN A 189 30.21 -1.75 0.94
CA ASN A 189 31.18 -2.40 1.85
C ASN A 189 32.15 -1.41 2.49
N LYS A 190 32.37 -0.25 1.86
CA LYS A 190 33.20 0.83 2.40
C LYS A 190 32.49 1.58 3.52
N TYR A 191 31.17 1.72 3.43
CA TYR A 191 30.39 2.60 4.30
C TYR A 191 29.45 1.85 5.26
N ILE A 192 29.09 0.62 4.91
CA ILE A 192 28.10 -0.16 5.67
C ILE A 192 28.79 -1.37 6.28
N SER A 193 29.41 -1.16 7.43
CA SER A 193 30.03 -2.20 8.25
C SER A 193 29.68 -1.97 9.73
N SER A 194 29.49 -3.06 10.48
CA SER A 194 29.14 -2.98 11.90
C SER A 194 30.19 -2.20 12.70
N GLY A 195 29.73 -1.24 13.48
CA GLY A 195 30.60 -0.42 14.36
C GLY A 195 31.24 0.80 13.69
N ILE A 196 31.14 0.95 12.35
CA ILE A 196 31.79 2.08 11.64
C ILE A 196 31.15 3.43 12.04
N ASN A 197 32.01 4.44 12.18
CA ASN A 197 31.60 5.83 12.39
C ASN A 197 32.45 6.70 11.46
N PHE A 198 31.82 7.51 10.61
CA PHE A 198 32.53 8.31 9.63
C PHE A 198 31.79 9.59 9.28
N ASP A 199 32.58 10.54 8.75
CA ASP A 199 32.07 11.77 8.14
C ASP A 199 32.22 11.64 6.61
N TYR A 200 31.19 12.04 5.88
CA TYR A 200 31.25 12.13 4.43
C TYR A 200 30.93 13.58 3.99
N PRO A 201 31.93 14.31 3.49
CA PRO A 201 31.73 15.66 2.95
C PRO A 201 31.13 15.58 1.53
N ASP A 202 30.03 16.28 1.34
CA ASP A 202 29.42 16.58 0.03
C ASP A 202 29.81 18.01 -0.42
N SER A 203 29.34 18.52 -1.55
CA SER A 203 29.65 19.87 -2.02
C SER A 203 29.38 20.97 -0.98
N THR A 204 28.19 20.97 -0.39
CA THR A 204 27.72 22.00 0.57
C THR A 204 27.42 21.46 1.97
N THR A 205 27.44 20.16 2.15
CA THR A 205 27.04 19.51 3.39
C THR A 205 28.04 18.49 3.87
N VAL A 206 27.85 18.04 5.11
CA VAL A 206 28.59 16.94 5.67
C VAL A 206 27.58 15.96 6.30
N TRP A 207 27.82 14.70 6.04
CA TRP A 207 27.10 13.60 6.67
C TRP A 207 27.92 13.04 7.81
N LEU A 208 27.31 12.95 8.97
CA LEU A 208 27.81 12.17 10.10
C LEU A 208 27.02 10.87 10.12
N VAL A 209 27.68 9.74 10.02
CA VAL A 209 27.04 8.41 9.94
C VAL A 209 27.65 7.48 10.97
N LYS A 210 26.81 6.78 11.70
CA LYS A 210 27.16 5.68 12.59
C LYS A 210 26.36 4.45 12.24
N VAL A 211 27.05 3.38 11.84
CA VAL A 211 26.45 2.06 11.66
C VAL A 211 26.72 1.23 12.91
N ASN A 212 25.66 0.84 13.62
CA ASN A 212 25.81 0.04 14.83
C ASN A 212 25.95 -1.45 14.53
N LYS A 213 25.06 -1.98 13.68
CA LYS A 213 25.05 -3.40 13.30
C LYS A 213 24.60 -3.55 11.84
N VAL A 214 25.15 -4.55 11.20
CA VAL A 214 24.73 -5.05 9.88
C VAL A 214 24.37 -6.52 10.04
N LEU A 215 23.25 -6.92 9.50
CA LEU A 215 22.83 -8.32 9.42
C LEU A 215 22.82 -8.73 7.95
N PRO A 216 23.63 -9.70 7.55
CA PRO A 216 23.73 -10.13 6.15
C PRO A 216 22.39 -10.68 5.61
N LYS A 217 22.25 -10.64 4.29
CA LYS A 217 21.18 -11.35 3.59
C LYS A 217 21.16 -12.83 4.00
N ASP A 218 19.98 -13.46 3.95
CA ASP A 218 19.71 -14.85 4.30
C ASP A 218 19.96 -15.22 5.79
N SER A 219 20.29 -14.24 6.62
CA SER A 219 20.34 -14.42 8.08
C SER A 219 18.92 -14.50 8.67
N PRO A 220 18.74 -15.14 9.84
CA PRO A 220 17.46 -15.10 10.54
C PRO A 220 17.03 -13.65 10.81
N THR A 221 15.84 -13.30 10.32
CA THR A 221 15.32 -11.94 10.47
C THR A 221 14.93 -11.67 11.92
N PRO A 222 15.38 -10.56 12.53
CA PRO A 222 15.03 -10.23 13.92
C PRO A 222 13.53 -10.00 14.10
N LEU A 223 13.00 -10.45 15.25
CA LEU A 223 11.59 -10.28 15.59
C LEU A 223 11.16 -8.81 15.54
N GLU A 224 11.97 -7.89 16.03
CA GLU A 224 11.63 -6.45 16.04
C GLU A 224 11.37 -5.91 14.62
N PHE A 225 12.08 -6.42 13.63
CA PHE A 225 11.87 -6.05 12.22
C PHE A 225 10.58 -6.66 11.66
N LEU A 226 10.27 -7.90 12.07
CA LEU A 226 9.13 -8.67 11.57
C LEU A 226 7.81 -8.39 12.28
N LYS A 227 7.80 -7.76 13.45
CA LYS A 227 6.57 -7.51 14.22
C LYS A 227 5.40 -6.98 13.40
N PRO A 228 5.56 -5.93 12.57
CA PRO A 228 4.44 -5.43 11.75
C PRO A 228 3.94 -6.48 10.74
N THR A 229 4.87 -7.20 10.12
CA THR A 229 4.56 -8.24 9.12
C THR A 229 3.84 -9.43 9.77
N ILE A 230 4.35 -9.91 10.91
CA ILE A 230 3.73 -11.03 11.65
C ILE A 230 2.33 -10.65 12.12
N LYS A 231 2.15 -9.42 12.60
CA LYS A 231 0.81 -8.91 12.97
C LYS A 231 -0.17 -9.01 11.79
N GLN A 232 0.25 -8.59 10.59
CA GLN A 232 -0.60 -8.69 9.40
C GLN A 232 -0.87 -10.16 9.01
N ILE A 233 0.11 -11.03 9.12
CA ILE A 233 -0.07 -12.47 8.85
C ILE A 233 -1.11 -13.06 9.79
N ILE A 234 -1.03 -12.78 11.09
CA ILE A 234 -1.98 -13.28 12.09
C ILE A 234 -3.39 -12.76 11.78
N ILE A 235 -3.54 -11.48 11.45
CA ILE A 235 -4.83 -10.89 11.08
C ILE A 235 -5.38 -11.54 9.81
N ASN A 236 -4.54 -11.75 8.80
CA ASN A 236 -4.94 -12.40 7.55
C ASN A 236 -5.36 -13.86 7.77
N ASN A 237 -4.67 -14.60 8.63
CA ASN A 237 -5.06 -15.95 8.98
C ASN A 237 -6.42 -15.98 9.69
N ARG A 238 -6.65 -15.09 10.65
CA ARG A 238 -7.98 -14.92 11.30
C ARG A 238 -9.07 -14.59 10.29
N LYS A 239 -8.76 -13.72 9.30
CA LYS A 239 -9.70 -13.39 8.22
C LYS A 239 -10.09 -14.64 7.42
N LEU A 240 -9.13 -15.46 7.03
CA LEU A 240 -9.38 -16.69 6.27
C LEU A 240 -10.17 -17.72 7.11
N GLU A 241 -9.82 -17.90 8.37
CA GLU A 241 -10.55 -18.78 9.29
C GLU A 241 -12.00 -18.32 9.48
N LEU A 242 -12.22 -17.02 9.64
CA LEU A 242 -13.56 -16.45 9.79
C LEU A 242 -14.39 -16.66 8.52
N ILE A 243 -13.83 -16.41 7.33
CA ILE A 243 -14.51 -16.66 6.04
C ILE A 243 -14.92 -18.14 5.95
N ASN A 244 -14.00 -19.07 6.19
CA ASN A 244 -14.29 -20.50 6.17
C ASN A 244 -15.40 -20.90 7.17
N THR A 245 -15.44 -20.24 8.32
CA THR A 245 -16.48 -20.49 9.33
C THR A 245 -17.83 -19.96 8.85
N LEU A 246 -17.88 -18.74 8.33
CA LEU A 246 -19.10 -18.13 7.78
C LEU A 246 -19.67 -18.94 6.61
N GLU A 247 -18.83 -19.41 5.70
CA GLU A 247 -19.26 -20.26 4.58
C GLU A 247 -19.88 -21.58 5.06
N LYS A 248 -19.27 -22.21 6.08
CA LYS A 248 -19.82 -23.43 6.69
C LYS A 248 -21.15 -23.17 7.40
N GLU A 249 -21.27 -22.08 8.15
CA GLU A 249 -22.50 -21.70 8.85
C GLU A 249 -23.63 -21.47 7.86
N ILE A 250 -23.41 -20.67 6.80
CA ILE A 250 -24.40 -20.41 5.75
C ILE A 250 -24.86 -21.71 5.09
N THR A 251 -23.92 -22.62 4.80
CA THR A 251 -24.24 -23.90 4.19
C THR A 251 -25.05 -24.80 5.13
N ASN A 252 -24.67 -24.87 6.41
CA ASN A 252 -25.38 -25.65 7.41
C ASN A 252 -26.82 -25.14 7.66
N ASP A 253 -26.97 -23.80 7.75
CA ASP A 253 -28.26 -23.17 7.90
C ASP A 253 -29.18 -23.48 6.70
N ALA A 254 -28.62 -23.43 5.48
CA ALA A 254 -29.35 -23.76 4.26
C ALA A 254 -29.80 -25.24 4.23
N ILE A 255 -29.00 -26.16 4.75
CA ILE A 255 -29.37 -27.57 4.89
C ILE A 255 -30.51 -27.73 5.91
N ASN A 256 -30.37 -27.11 7.09
CA ASN A 256 -31.37 -27.17 8.15
C ASN A 256 -32.71 -26.56 7.73
N ASP A 257 -32.68 -25.51 6.93
CA ASP A 257 -33.86 -24.82 6.37
C ASP A 257 -34.43 -25.50 5.13
N ASN A 258 -33.90 -26.65 4.68
CA ASN A 258 -34.27 -27.34 3.42
C ASN A 258 -34.15 -26.42 2.16
N LYS A 259 -33.18 -25.51 2.19
CA LYS A 259 -32.86 -24.64 1.04
C LYS A 259 -31.73 -25.21 0.17
N TYR A 260 -31.05 -26.27 0.65
CA TYR A 260 -29.95 -26.94 -0.05
C TYR A 260 -30.24 -28.47 -0.10
N GLU A 261 -30.43 -28.98 -1.30
CA GLU A 261 -30.68 -30.38 -1.57
C GLU A 261 -29.76 -30.91 -2.66
N ILE A 262 -29.31 -32.15 -2.52
CA ILE A 262 -28.53 -32.85 -3.56
C ILE A 262 -29.39 -33.89 -4.20
N TYR A 263 -29.68 -33.76 -5.46
CA TYR A 263 -30.41 -34.78 -6.25
C TYR A 263 -29.38 -35.75 -6.87
N LYS A 264 -29.59 -37.07 -6.65
CA LYS A 264 -28.75 -38.13 -7.21
C LYS A 264 -29.31 -38.63 -8.53
#